data_3308f7dc9383fa349d439012fcdbb8ee
#
_entry.id   3308f7dc9383fa349d439012fcdbb8ee
#
_cell.length_a   1.000
_cell.length_b   1.000
_cell.length_c   1.000
_cell.angle_alpha   90.00
_cell.angle_beta   90.00
_cell.angle_gamma   90.00
#
_symmetry.space_group_name_H-M   'P 1'
#
loop_
_entity.id
_entity.type
_entity.pdbx_description
1 polymer ?
#
loop_
_entity_poly.entity_id
_entity_poly.type
_entity_poly.pdbx_seq_one_letter_code
_entity_poly.pdbx_strand_id
1 'polypeptide(L)'
;NDFQFSVSGNMTYSRYKNISTYKPRFGNSYNEYRNSIEDRWGGVWWGYQVVGRFESEDQINNYEVNIDGQNNQTLLPGDFIYKDVNNDGIINYMDERPIGYPTNWSPILSYGGTISMNWKNIDFTVDLAGGSMQSSFQDYELRNPFHAGGNSPAYLLTDRWHRADPYDPNSEWIPGKYP
;
A
#
# COMPACT_ATOMS: atom_id res chain seq x y z
N ASN A 1 -31.01 -33.25 26.64
CA ASN A 1 -30.03 -32.15 26.70
C ASN A 1 -30.61 -30.94 26.00
N ASP A 2 -30.87 -29.91 26.75
CA ASP A 2 -31.47 -28.67 26.24
C ASP A 2 -30.43 -27.69 25.64
N PHE A 3 -29.19 -28.16 25.46
CA PHE A 3 -28.09 -27.36 24.93
C PHE A 3 -27.49 -28.02 23.69
N GLN A 4 -27.43 -27.29 22.58
CA GLN A 4 -26.77 -27.69 21.35
C GLN A 4 -25.75 -26.62 20.97
N PHE A 5 -24.60 -27.06 20.48
CA PHE A 5 -23.52 -26.17 20.03
C PHE A 5 -22.95 -26.71 18.72
N SER A 6 -22.77 -25.82 17.76
CA SER A 6 -22.11 -26.16 16.50
C SER A 6 -21.12 -25.09 16.10
N VAL A 7 -20.02 -25.52 15.49
CA VAL A 7 -19.01 -24.66 14.86
C VAL A 7 -18.74 -25.17 13.48
N SER A 8 -18.81 -24.30 12.51
CA SER A 8 -18.39 -24.58 11.13
C SER A 8 -17.41 -23.51 10.64
N GLY A 9 -16.56 -23.89 9.69
CA GLY A 9 -15.64 -22.97 9.09
C GLY A 9 -15.26 -23.39 7.69
N ASN A 10 -14.92 -22.40 6.87
CA ASN A 10 -14.38 -22.61 5.54
C ASN A 10 -13.20 -21.69 5.29
N MET A 11 -12.31 -22.10 4.40
CA MET A 11 -11.19 -21.30 3.96
C MET A 11 -10.91 -21.62 2.49
N THR A 12 -10.72 -20.59 1.69
CA THR A 12 -10.44 -20.70 0.26
C THR A 12 -9.21 -19.89 -0.08
N TYR A 13 -8.23 -20.53 -0.72
CA TYR A 13 -7.07 -19.87 -1.30
C TYR A 13 -7.17 -19.97 -2.83
N SER A 14 -7.17 -18.82 -3.50
CA SER A 14 -7.32 -18.77 -4.96
C SER A 14 -6.33 -17.76 -5.54
N ARG A 15 -5.52 -18.20 -6.48
CA ARG A 15 -4.57 -17.36 -7.21
C ARG A 15 -4.38 -17.90 -8.63
N TYR A 16 -4.28 -17.00 -9.61
CA TYR A 16 -4.01 -17.40 -10.99
C TYR A 16 -2.58 -17.05 -11.41
N LYS A 17 -2.04 -17.85 -12.32
CA LYS A 17 -0.72 -17.69 -12.90
C LYS A 17 -0.83 -17.82 -14.41
N ASN A 18 -0.20 -16.90 -15.12
CA ASN A 18 -0.05 -17.04 -16.57
C ASN A 18 1.14 -17.95 -16.85
N ILE A 19 0.89 -19.09 -17.48
CA ILE A 19 1.93 -20.09 -17.74
C ILE A 19 2.65 -19.79 -19.07
N SER A 20 1.90 -19.37 -20.09
CA SER A 20 2.45 -19.09 -21.40
C SER A 20 1.73 -17.95 -22.08
N THR A 21 2.45 -17.14 -22.81
CA THR A 21 1.93 -16.05 -23.62
C THR A 21 2.57 -16.04 -25.00
N TYR A 22 1.90 -15.39 -25.97
CA TYR A 22 2.53 -15.13 -27.27
C TYR A 22 3.72 -14.17 -27.04
N LYS A 23 4.92 -14.58 -27.42
CA LYS A 23 6.20 -13.92 -27.11
C LYS A 23 6.24 -12.46 -27.58
N PRO A 24 5.91 -11.46 -26.73
CA PRO A 24 6.03 -10.05 -27.08
C PRO A 24 7.51 -9.62 -27.08
N ARG A 25 7.79 -8.53 -27.80
CA ARG A 25 9.11 -7.90 -27.78
C ARG A 25 9.10 -6.74 -26.78
N PHE A 26 10.02 -6.73 -25.85
CA PHE A 26 10.06 -5.73 -24.78
C PHE A 26 11.10 -4.62 -24.98
N GLY A 27 12.01 -4.77 -25.94
CA GLY A 27 13.04 -3.78 -26.25
C GLY A 27 14.27 -3.82 -25.34
N ASN A 28 14.09 -4.00 -24.03
CA ASN A 28 15.18 -4.16 -23.07
C ASN A 28 14.80 -5.11 -21.93
N SER A 29 15.80 -5.51 -21.13
CA SER A 29 15.64 -6.49 -20.05
C SER A 29 14.74 -5.98 -18.89
N TYR A 30 14.76 -4.69 -18.60
CA TYR A 30 13.89 -4.14 -17.58
C TYR A 30 12.42 -4.15 -18.01
N ASN A 31 12.14 -3.77 -19.26
CA ASN A 31 10.78 -3.84 -19.81
C ASN A 31 10.27 -5.28 -19.86
N GLU A 32 11.12 -6.25 -20.16
CA GLU A 32 10.79 -7.66 -20.07
C GLU A 32 10.48 -8.06 -18.63
N TYR A 33 11.33 -7.70 -17.69
CA TYR A 33 11.11 -7.93 -16.27
C TYR A 33 9.81 -7.29 -15.77
N ARG A 34 9.51 -6.05 -16.17
CA ARG A 34 8.34 -5.30 -15.71
C ARG A 34 7.04 -5.78 -16.34
N ASN A 35 7.04 -6.05 -17.64
CA ASN A 35 5.83 -6.21 -18.45
C ASN A 35 5.55 -7.65 -18.89
N SER A 36 6.53 -8.57 -18.80
CA SER A 36 6.27 -9.98 -19.09
C SER A 36 5.30 -10.55 -18.07
N ILE A 37 4.24 -11.17 -18.57
CA ILE A 37 3.25 -11.87 -17.74
C ILE A 37 3.46 -13.40 -17.75
N GLU A 38 4.37 -13.91 -18.60
CA GLU A 38 4.67 -15.34 -18.69
C GLU A 38 5.32 -15.85 -17.41
N ASP A 39 4.87 -17.00 -16.94
CA ASP A 39 5.26 -17.64 -15.68
C ASP A 39 5.12 -16.74 -14.44
N ARG A 40 4.21 -15.79 -14.48
CA ARG A 40 3.99 -14.81 -13.41
C ARG A 40 2.60 -14.90 -12.81
N TRP A 41 2.54 -14.69 -11.50
CA TRP A 41 1.26 -14.54 -10.78
C TRP A 41 0.55 -13.26 -11.21
N GLY A 42 -0.74 -13.36 -11.48
CA GLY A 42 -1.54 -12.22 -11.89
C GLY A 42 -1.84 -11.25 -10.77
N GLY A 43 -2.11 -10.01 -11.16
CA GLY A 43 -2.56 -8.94 -10.29
C GLY A 43 -1.52 -8.36 -9.33
N VAL A 44 -0.24 -8.63 -9.53
CA VAL A 44 0.84 -8.09 -8.69
C VAL A 44 0.90 -6.57 -8.83
N TRP A 45 0.92 -5.87 -7.70
CA TRP A 45 1.08 -4.42 -7.66
C TRP A 45 2.56 -4.03 -7.72
N TRP A 46 2.84 -3.05 -8.58
CA TRP A 46 4.19 -2.52 -8.78
C TRP A 46 4.29 -1.10 -8.21
N GLY A 47 5.43 -0.77 -7.66
CA GLY A 47 5.72 0.55 -7.14
C GLY A 47 7.11 0.65 -6.52
N TYR A 48 7.41 1.77 -5.91
CA TYR A 48 8.67 2.02 -5.24
C TYR A 48 8.66 1.42 -3.83
N GLN A 49 9.78 0.84 -3.44
CA GLN A 49 9.95 0.33 -2.08
C GLN A 49 10.36 1.47 -1.15
N VAL A 50 9.52 1.78 -0.17
CA VAL A 50 9.83 2.74 0.88
C VAL A 50 10.81 2.11 1.85
N VAL A 51 11.91 2.82 2.15
CA VAL A 51 12.94 2.39 3.11
C VAL A 51 13.04 3.31 4.33
N GLY A 52 12.39 4.46 4.31
CA GLY A 52 12.37 5.41 5.41
C GLY A 52 11.59 6.67 5.09
N ARG A 53 11.79 7.68 5.93
CA ARG A 53 11.30 9.05 5.75
C ARG A 53 12.41 10.02 6.06
N PHE A 54 12.37 11.18 5.43
CA PHE A 54 13.24 12.29 5.81
C PHE A 54 12.76 12.91 7.12
N GLU A 55 13.68 13.11 8.04
CA GLU A 55 13.40 13.69 9.37
C GLU A 55 13.83 15.16 9.46
N SER A 56 14.67 15.62 8.54
CA SER A 56 15.17 17.00 8.53
C SER A 56 15.56 17.48 7.13
N GLU A 57 15.60 18.79 6.96
CA GLU A 57 16.09 19.41 5.72
C GLU A 57 17.58 19.10 5.48
N ASP A 58 18.38 19.02 6.55
CA ASP A 58 19.79 18.64 6.42
C ASP A 58 19.97 17.23 5.87
N GLN A 59 19.11 16.30 6.26
CA GLN A 59 19.11 14.94 5.71
C GLN A 59 18.78 14.95 4.21
N ILE A 60 17.79 15.75 3.79
CA ILE A 60 17.41 15.91 2.39
C ILE A 60 18.58 16.51 1.58
N ASN A 61 19.16 17.58 2.07
CA ASN A 61 20.24 18.30 1.38
C ASN A 61 21.52 17.45 1.21
N ASN A 62 21.77 16.51 2.11
CA ASN A 62 22.91 15.60 2.07
C ASN A 62 22.59 14.23 1.48
N TYR A 63 21.37 14.02 0.98
CA TYR A 63 20.97 12.74 0.42
C TYR A 63 21.44 12.59 -1.02
N GLU A 64 22.23 11.54 -1.29
CA GLU A 64 22.91 11.35 -2.56
C GLU A 64 21.98 10.91 -3.70
N VAL A 65 20.88 10.22 -3.39
CA VAL A 65 19.94 9.72 -4.39
C VAL A 65 18.91 10.80 -4.72
N ASN A 66 18.77 11.12 -6.00
CA ASN A 66 17.80 12.08 -6.50
C ASN A 66 16.40 11.43 -6.59
N ILE A 67 15.51 11.79 -5.67
CA ILE A 67 14.18 11.18 -5.57
C ILE A 67 13.14 11.91 -6.43
N ASP A 68 13.22 13.25 -6.49
CA ASP A 68 12.22 14.08 -7.16
C ASP A 68 12.56 14.45 -8.61
N GLY A 69 13.74 14.01 -9.08
CA GLY A 69 14.26 14.40 -10.40
C GLY A 69 14.80 15.84 -10.47
N GLN A 70 14.81 16.57 -9.33
CA GLN A 70 15.26 17.96 -9.21
C GLN A 70 16.34 18.15 -8.13
N ASN A 71 17.13 17.08 -7.87
CA ASN A 71 18.16 17.04 -6.82
C ASN A 71 17.56 17.28 -5.41
N ASN A 72 16.41 16.70 -5.15
CA ASN A 72 15.69 16.73 -3.88
C ASN A 72 15.19 18.13 -3.44
N GLN A 73 15.13 19.09 -4.34
CA GLN A 73 14.74 20.47 -4.03
C GLN A 73 13.27 20.65 -3.68
N THR A 74 12.41 19.70 -4.05
CA THR A 74 10.97 19.76 -3.77
C THR A 74 10.56 18.92 -2.56
N LEU A 75 11.50 18.21 -1.95
CA LEU A 75 11.24 17.34 -0.81
C LEU A 75 11.16 18.12 0.49
N LEU A 76 10.36 17.62 1.40
CA LEU A 76 10.18 18.16 2.74
C LEU A 76 10.37 17.06 3.79
N PRO A 77 10.72 17.42 5.04
CA PRO A 77 10.68 16.47 6.15
C PRO A 77 9.30 15.80 6.25
N GLY A 78 9.30 14.47 6.38
CA GLY A 78 8.11 13.63 6.30
C GLY A 78 7.95 12.90 4.97
N ASP A 79 8.56 13.35 3.89
CA ASP A 79 8.55 12.66 2.60
C ASP A 79 9.24 11.31 2.65
N PHE A 80 8.80 10.39 1.79
CA PHE A 80 9.33 9.03 1.77
C PHE A 80 10.70 8.94 1.09
N ILE A 81 11.57 8.14 1.68
CA ILE A 81 12.82 7.69 1.07
C ILE A 81 12.54 6.39 0.33
N TYR A 82 12.81 6.37 -0.97
CA TYR A 82 12.66 5.19 -1.81
C TYR A 82 13.99 4.51 -2.04
N LYS A 83 13.93 3.19 -2.21
CA LYS A 83 15.13 2.39 -2.49
C LYS A 83 15.53 2.54 -3.95
N ASP A 84 16.75 3.01 -4.17
CA ASP A 84 17.44 2.89 -5.44
C ASP A 84 17.86 1.43 -5.63
N VAL A 85 17.21 0.72 -6.54
CA VAL A 85 17.39 -0.72 -6.69
C VAL A 85 18.50 -1.06 -7.69
N ASN A 86 18.71 -0.19 -8.66
CA ASN A 86 19.74 -0.35 -9.70
C ASN A 86 21.05 0.39 -9.36
N ASN A 87 21.05 1.21 -8.28
CA ASN A 87 22.16 2.03 -7.81
C ASN A 87 22.65 3.04 -8.88
N ASP A 88 21.73 3.65 -9.61
CA ASP A 88 22.07 4.71 -10.58
C ASP A 88 22.00 6.13 -9.98
N GLY A 89 21.61 6.25 -8.72
CA GLY A 89 21.50 7.52 -7.99
C GLY A 89 20.25 8.32 -8.28
N ILE A 90 19.26 7.75 -8.99
CA ILE A 90 18.02 8.43 -9.35
C ILE A 90 16.84 7.48 -9.17
N ILE A 91 15.80 7.90 -8.46
CA ILE A 91 14.56 7.12 -8.38
C ILE A 91 13.72 7.36 -9.63
N ASN A 92 13.51 6.29 -10.38
CA ASN A 92 12.72 6.31 -11.61
C ASN A 92 12.00 4.98 -11.84
N TYR A 93 11.31 4.83 -12.98
CA TYR A 93 10.52 3.64 -13.28
C TYR A 93 11.33 2.32 -13.23
N MET A 94 12.66 2.38 -13.36
CA MET A 94 13.53 1.19 -13.28
C MET A 94 13.68 0.66 -11.85
N ASP A 95 13.28 1.44 -10.84
CA ASP A 95 13.29 1.05 -9.43
C ASP A 95 11.99 0.41 -8.98
N GLU A 96 10.95 0.42 -9.83
CA GLU A 96 9.70 -0.25 -9.50
C GLU A 96 9.89 -1.75 -9.31
N ARG A 97 9.33 -2.25 -8.23
CA ARG A 97 9.33 -3.69 -7.87
C ARG A 97 7.94 -4.12 -7.43
N PRO A 98 7.65 -5.42 -7.41
CA PRO A 98 6.44 -5.94 -6.80
C PRO A 98 6.40 -5.55 -5.31
N ILE A 99 5.43 -4.72 -4.90
CA ILE A 99 5.32 -4.19 -3.52
C ILE A 99 4.07 -4.63 -2.79
N GLY A 100 3.12 -5.26 -3.46
CA GLY A 100 1.86 -5.60 -2.82
C GLY A 100 1.14 -6.77 -3.46
N TYR A 101 0.10 -7.20 -2.75
CA TYR A 101 -0.85 -8.17 -3.25
C TYR A 101 -1.72 -7.57 -4.35
N PRO A 102 -2.44 -8.42 -5.11
CA PRO A 102 -3.39 -7.94 -6.10
C PRO A 102 -4.41 -6.97 -5.50
N THR A 103 -4.76 -5.95 -6.26
CA THR A 103 -5.87 -5.03 -5.95
C THR A 103 -7.19 -5.50 -6.56
N ASN A 104 -7.33 -6.79 -6.81
CA ASN A 104 -8.52 -7.41 -7.37
C ASN A 104 -9.70 -7.31 -6.40
N TRP A 105 -10.91 -7.45 -6.93
CA TRP A 105 -12.16 -7.42 -6.19
C TRP A 105 -12.29 -8.54 -5.14
N SER A 106 -11.49 -9.61 -5.28
CA SER A 106 -11.52 -10.75 -4.37
C SER A 106 -10.16 -10.96 -3.72
N PRO A 107 -10.10 -11.19 -2.40
CA PRO A 107 -8.88 -11.55 -1.71
C PRO A 107 -8.36 -12.92 -2.20
N ILE A 108 -7.04 -13.11 -2.15
CA ILE A 108 -6.41 -14.41 -2.45
C ILE A 108 -6.84 -15.45 -1.41
N LEU A 109 -6.94 -15.05 -0.15
CA LEU A 109 -7.39 -15.89 0.94
C LEU A 109 -8.71 -15.34 1.49
N SER A 110 -9.77 -16.15 1.40
CA SER A 110 -11.07 -15.90 2.00
C SER A 110 -11.36 -16.94 3.07
N TYR A 111 -11.95 -16.53 4.16
CA TYR A 111 -12.33 -17.44 5.24
C TYR A 111 -13.65 -17.00 5.86
N GLY A 112 -14.36 -17.99 6.40
CA GLY A 112 -15.61 -17.77 7.11
C GLY A 112 -15.82 -18.79 8.20
N GLY A 113 -16.67 -18.47 9.15
CA GLY A 113 -17.03 -19.39 10.23
C GLY A 113 -18.37 -19.02 10.84
N THR A 114 -19.08 -20.02 11.30
CA THR A 114 -20.34 -19.88 12.02
C THR A 114 -20.25 -20.60 13.35
N ILE A 115 -20.60 -19.89 14.41
CA ILE A 115 -20.79 -20.46 15.76
C ILE A 115 -22.27 -20.36 16.10
N SER A 116 -22.90 -21.48 16.38
CA SER A 116 -24.30 -21.52 16.77
C SER A 116 -24.49 -22.23 18.11
N MET A 117 -25.30 -21.67 18.94
CA MET A 117 -25.70 -22.21 20.23
C MET A 117 -27.23 -22.15 20.35
N ASN A 118 -27.80 -23.24 20.80
CA ASN A 118 -29.21 -23.31 21.15
C ASN A 118 -29.31 -23.81 22.60
N TRP A 119 -30.02 -23.08 23.40
CA TRP A 119 -30.29 -23.45 24.78
C TRP A 119 -31.75 -23.11 25.13
N LYS A 120 -32.55 -24.16 25.35
CA LYS A 120 -33.99 -24.04 25.56
C LYS A 120 -34.68 -23.28 24.42
N ASN A 121 -35.17 -22.07 24.68
CA ASN A 121 -35.86 -21.21 23.72
C ASN A 121 -34.96 -20.03 23.25
N ILE A 122 -33.67 -20.12 23.45
CA ILE A 122 -32.71 -19.07 23.06
C ILE A 122 -31.78 -19.66 21.99
N ASP A 123 -31.76 -19.03 20.83
CA ASP A 123 -30.84 -19.28 19.73
C ASP A 123 -29.85 -18.12 19.62
N PHE A 124 -28.58 -18.45 19.54
CA PHE A 124 -27.51 -17.49 19.33
C PHE A 124 -26.63 -17.96 18.20
N THR A 125 -26.43 -17.11 17.19
CA THR A 125 -25.57 -17.40 16.04
C THR A 125 -24.67 -16.20 15.76
N VAL A 126 -23.38 -16.49 15.54
CA VAL A 126 -22.38 -15.54 15.09
C VAL A 126 -21.78 -16.03 13.79
N ASP A 127 -21.89 -15.22 12.74
CA ASP A 127 -21.23 -15.44 11.47
C ASP A 127 -20.02 -14.53 11.34
N LEU A 128 -18.88 -15.12 10.99
CA LEU A 128 -17.62 -14.43 10.75
C LEU A 128 -17.24 -14.61 9.28
N ALA A 129 -16.84 -13.52 8.63
CA ALA A 129 -16.29 -13.56 7.28
C ALA A 129 -15.09 -12.64 7.19
N GLY A 130 -14.08 -13.04 6.44
CA GLY A 130 -12.89 -12.24 6.26
C GLY A 130 -12.12 -12.59 4.99
N GLY A 131 -11.22 -11.69 4.63
CA GLY A 131 -10.29 -11.88 3.53
C GLY A 131 -8.93 -11.29 3.85
N SER A 132 -7.90 -11.87 3.24
CA SER A 132 -6.53 -11.39 3.36
C SER A 132 -5.74 -11.60 2.06
N MET A 133 -4.50 -11.17 2.04
CA MET A 133 -3.66 -11.20 0.84
C MET A 133 -4.27 -10.41 -0.33
N GLN A 134 -4.78 -9.23 -0.01
CA GLN A 134 -5.32 -8.26 -0.94
C GLN A 134 -4.75 -6.89 -0.60
N SER A 135 -4.42 -6.12 -1.62
CA SER A 135 -4.10 -4.69 -1.48
C SER A 135 -5.32 -3.86 -1.85
N SER A 136 -5.60 -2.81 -1.11
CA SER A 136 -6.58 -1.81 -1.50
C SER A 136 -5.86 -0.52 -1.88
N PHE A 137 -6.29 0.07 -2.97
CA PHE A 137 -5.80 1.37 -3.38
C PHE A 137 -6.63 2.45 -2.67
N GLN A 138 -5.97 3.35 -1.99
CA GLN A 138 -6.64 4.45 -1.33
C GLN A 138 -7.16 5.43 -2.38
N ASP A 139 -8.43 5.78 -2.30
CA ASP A 139 -9.06 6.68 -3.27
C ASP A 139 -8.41 8.06 -3.31
N TYR A 140 -8.61 8.78 -4.42
CA TYR A 140 -7.93 10.06 -4.69
C TYR A 140 -8.25 11.11 -3.62
N GLU A 141 -9.50 11.20 -3.20
CA GLU A 141 -9.95 12.12 -2.14
C GLU A 141 -9.34 11.82 -0.77
N LEU A 142 -8.98 10.57 -0.53
CA LEU A 142 -8.30 10.16 0.71
C LEU A 142 -6.79 10.43 0.70
N ARG A 143 -6.22 10.76 -0.46
CA ARG A 143 -4.78 11.05 -0.63
C ARG A 143 -4.49 12.52 -0.84
N ASN A 144 -5.41 13.23 -1.48
CA ASN A 144 -5.24 14.62 -1.86
C ASN A 144 -6.26 15.49 -1.10
N PRO A 145 -5.84 16.17 -0.03
CA PRO A 145 -6.72 17.04 0.75
C PRO A 145 -7.36 18.10 -0.14
N PHE A 146 -8.66 18.34 0.07
CA PHE A 146 -9.44 19.39 -0.60
C PHE A 146 -9.50 19.30 -2.14
N HIS A 147 -9.25 18.12 -2.70
CA HIS A 147 -9.32 17.92 -4.14
C HIS A 147 -10.71 18.32 -4.70
N ALA A 148 -10.70 19.03 -5.82
CA ALA A 148 -11.90 19.52 -6.53
C ALA A 148 -12.90 20.29 -5.63
N GLY A 149 -12.43 20.98 -4.59
CA GLY A 149 -13.28 21.71 -3.65
C GLY A 149 -14.02 20.81 -2.64
N GLY A 150 -13.65 19.56 -2.56
CA GLY A 150 -14.21 18.60 -1.60
C GLY A 150 -13.64 18.74 -0.20
N ASN A 151 -14.08 17.85 0.69
CA ASN A 151 -13.58 17.76 2.06
C ASN A 151 -12.29 16.93 2.13
N SER A 152 -11.59 17.05 3.25
CA SER A 152 -10.45 16.20 3.59
C SER A 152 -10.74 15.42 4.87
N PRO A 153 -10.30 14.16 4.96
CA PRO A 153 -10.31 13.45 6.23
C PRO A 153 -9.49 14.19 7.28
N ALA A 154 -10.04 14.33 8.49
CA ALA A 154 -9.40 15.09 9.57
C ALA A 154 -7.99 14.56 9.89
N TYR A 155 -7.78 13.25 9.83
CA TYR A 155 -6.48 12.64 10.15
C TYR A 155 -5.34 13.08 9.22
N LEU A 156 -5.62 13.43 7.95
CA LEU A 156 -4.62 13.97 7.03
C LEU A 156 -4.15 15.38 7.42
N LEU A 157 -4.93 16.08 8.25
CA LEU A 157 -4.60 17.43 8.70
C LEU A 157 -4.02 17.44 10.12
N THR A 158 -4.48 16.52 10.98
CA THR A 158 -4.12 16.49 12.40
C THR A 158 -2.89 15.64 12.70
N ASP A 159 -2.53 14.71 11.82
CA ASP A 159 -1.44 13.76 12.04
C ASP A 159 -0.49 13.74 10.82
N ARG A 160 -0.15 14.92 10.33
CA ARG A 160 0.83 15.11 9.25
C ARG A 160 2.10 15.76 9.76
N TRP A 161 3.17 15.59 9.02
CA TRP A 161 4.36 16.40 9.20
C TRP A 161 4.03 17.86 8.88
N HIS A 162 4.38 18.77 9.79
CA HIS A 162 4.11 20.20 9.62
C HIS A 162 5.07 21.04 10.45
N ARG A 163 5.20 22.30 10.11
CA ARG A 163 5.95 23.25 10.93
C ARG A 163 5.14 23.63 12.16
N ALA A 164 5.81 23.81 13.29
CA ALA A 164 5.19 24.26 14.55
C ALA A 164 4.47 25.60 14.37
N ASP A 165 5.10 26.53 13.65
CA ASP A 165 4.48 27.76 13.16
C ASP A 165 4.45 27.75 11.63
N PRO A 166 3.29 27.66 10.97
CA PRO A 166 3.19 27.62 9.53
C PRO A 166 3.59 28.93 8.83
N TYR A 167 3.71 30.02 9.57
CA TYR A 167 4.12 31.34 9.08
C TYR A 167 5.61 31.61 9.26
N ASP A 168 6.32 30.83 10.07
CA ASP A 168 7.77 30.92 10.26
C ASP A 168 8.49 29.77 9.52
N PRO A 169 9.20 30.07 8.42
CA PRO A 169 9.93 29.05 7.65
C PRO A 169 11.11 28.43 8.44
N ASN A 170 11.50 29.01 9.57
CA ASN A 170 12.57 28.49 10.41
C ASN A 170 12.04 27.74 11.64
N SER A 171 10.73 27.64 11.83
CA SER A 171 10.17 26.89 12.95
C SER A 171 10.47 25.40 12.80
N GLU A 172 10.52 24.68 13.92
CA GLU A 172 10.80 23.25 13.96
C GLU A 172 9.73 22.43 13.21
N TRP A 173 10.16 21.29 12.69
CA TRP A 173 9.25 20.32 12.10
C TRP A 173 8.65 19.41 13.18
N ILE A 174 7.33 19.32 13.18
CA ILE A 174 6.59 18.42 14.06
C ILE A 174 6.29 17.13 13.30
N PRO A 175 6.76 15.97 13.80
CA PRO A 175 6.53 14.69 13.15
C PRO A 175 5.06 14.29 13.16
N GLY A 176 4.62 13.65 12.07
CA GLY A 176 3.30 13.06 11.94
C GLY A 176 3.35 11.72 11.19
N LYS A 177 2.22 11.05 11.13
CA LYS A 177 2.08 9.78 10.41
C LYS A 177 2.07 9.97 8.89
N TYR A 178 1.55 11.10 8.44
CA TYR A 178 1.42 11.44 7.02
C TYR A 178 2.44 12.52 6.63
N PRO A 179 2.92 12.51 5.36
CA PRO A 179 3.73 13.59 4.83
C PRO A 179 3.02 14.93 4.83
#